data_29141223b3bdae246ecaa03a711188dc
#
_entry.id   29141223b3bdae246ecaa03a711188dc
#
_cell.length_a   1.000
_cell.length_b   1.000
_cell.length_c   1.000
_cell.angle_alpha   90.00
_cell.angle_beta   90.00
_cell.angle_gamma   90.00
#
_symmetry.space_group_name_H-M   'P 1'
#
loop_
_entity.id
_entity.type
_entity.pdbx_description
1 polymer ?
#
loop_
_entity_poly.entity_id
_entity_poly.type
_entity_poly.pdbx_seq_one_letter_code
_entity_poly.pdbx_strand_id
1 'polypeptide(L)'
;GVGGAPPAALLARYGRTAKADLHETLLTMGMDDGAAYLIREYDLPLKLEDYMGVMRQVIAQLYETVELKPGVRELLARLKAEGARMCICSNTWSDQCRTVLTRLGIDDHFEFYVEAQGEKSKRHPEVFFETLARLGGSDPGCCAVCEDSLYAARTAHKAGFSVIGIADAASRADEPALRSVSDQFLTSWQDLDWGKV
;
A
#
# COMPACT_ATOMS: atom_id res chain seq x y z
N GLY A 1 -4.04 -1.17 5.68
CA GLY A 1 -2.61 -0.97 5.49
C GLY A 1 -1.88 -0.71 6.78
N VAL A 2 -0.58 -0.98 6.80
CA VAL A 2 0.35 -0.57 7.87
C VAL A 2 1.12 0.69 7.44
N GLY A 3 0.56 1.48 6.52
CA GLY A 3 1.24 2.52 5.75
C GLY A 3 2.05 3.54 6.54
N GLY A 4 1.63 3.98 7.71
CA GLY A 4 2.42 4.85 8.59
C GLY A 4 3.22 4.12 9.67
N ALA A 5 3.03 2.81 9.82
CA ALA A 5 3.58 2.03 10.93
C ALA A 5 5.08 1.72 10.82
N PRO A 6 5.68 1.39 9.65
CA PRO A 6 7.08 1.00 9.59
C PRO A 6 8.06 2.07 10.07
N PRO A 7 7.98 3.36 9.67
CA PRO A 7 8.87 4.38 10.20
C PRO A 7 8.70 4.59 11.71
N ALA A 8 7.46 4.62 12.21
CA ALA A 8 7.20 4.75 13.64
C ALA A 8 7.72 3.55 14.44
N ALA A 9 7.56 2.33 13.92
CA ALA A 9 8.08 1.12 14.54
C ALA A 9 9.62 1.07 14.54
N LEU A 10 10.26 1.55 13.46
CA LEU A 10 11.71 1.73 13.44
C LEU A 10 12.17 2.68 14.56
N LEU A 11 11.53 3.82 14.69
CA LEU A 11 11.85 4.81 15.73
C LEU A 11 11.66 4.22 17.14
N ALA A 12 10.55 3.52 17.36
CA ALA A 12 10.27 2.85 18.64
C ALA A 12 11.33 1.80 18.98
N ARG A 13 11.86 1.06 18.01
CA ARG A 13 12.96 0.09 18.20
C ARG A 13 14.21 0.73 18.81
N TYR A 14 14.44 2.00 18.51
CA TYR A 14 15.56 2.79 19.03
C TYR A 14 15.16 3.73 20.18
N GLY A 15 13.97 3.55 20.78
CA GLY A 15 13.49 4.37 21.89
C GLY A 15 13.17 5.82 21.47
N ARG A 16 12.82 6.05 20.23
CA ARG A 16 12.43 7.35 19.69
C ARG A 16 10.92 7.37 19.41
N THR A 17 10.33 8.57 19.53
CA THR A 17 8.91 8.80 19.24
C THR A 17 8.77 9.59 17.95
N ALA A 18 7.93 9.12 17.04
CA ALA A 18 7.63 9.81 15.80
C ALA A 18 6.95 11.17 16.07
N LYS A 19 7.38 12.22 15.35
CA LYS A 19 6.68 13.50 15.31
C LYS A 19 5.34 13.35 14.59
N ALA A 20 4.37 14.20 14.89
CA ALA A 20 3.04 14.12 14.31
C ALA A 20 3.03 14.27 12.78
N ASP A 21 3.94 15.05 12.24
CA ASP A 21 4.10 15.35 10.80
C ASP A 21 5.03 14.38 10.07
N LEU A 22 5.53 13.33 10.73
CA LEU A 22 6.51 12.41 10.14
C LEU A 22 6.00 11.81 8.82
N HIS A 23 4.76 11.36 8.80
CA HIS A 23 4.18 10.73 7.60
C HIS A 23 4.15 11.70 6.42
N GLU A 24 3.67 12.92 6.63
CA GLU A 24 3.61 13.96 5.62
C GLU A 24 5.01 14.34 5.11
N THR A 25 5.96 14.47 6.02
CA THR A 25 7.35 14.78 5.71
C THR A 25 7.96 13.69 4.80
N LEU A 26 7.82 12.42 5.16
CA LEU A 26 8.37 11.32 4.38
C LEU A 26 7.68 11.16 3.01
N LEU A 27 6.42 11.55 2.88
CA LEU A 27 5.74 11.55 1.59
C LEU A 27 6.37 12.49 0.56
N THR A 28 7.11 13.51 0.99
CA THR A 28 7.79 14.45 0.09
C THR A 28 9.16 13.96 -0.38
N MET A 29 9.68 12.88 0.20
CA MET A 29 11.04 12.38 0.01
C MET A 29 11.06 11.09 -0.80
N GLY A 30 12.16 10.85 -1.51
CA GLY A 30 12.52 9.54 -2.00
C GLY A 30 12.96 8.61 -0.85
N MET A 31 13.13 7.32 -1.14
CA MET A 31 13.44 6.32 -0.11
C MET A 31 14.79 6.62 0.59
N ASP A 32 15.83 6.94 -0.17
CA ASP A 32 17.17 7.20 0.37
C ASP A 32 17.20 8.52 1.18
N ASP A 33 16.52 9.55 0.69
CA ASP A 33 16.39 10.83 1.40
C ASP A 33 15.58 10.65 2.71
N GLY A 34 14.52 9.88 2.66
CA GLY A 34 13.72 9.53 3.83
C GLY A 34 14.51 8.74 4.88
N ALA A 35 15.35 7.80 4.45
CA ALA A 35 16.25 7.06 5.32
C ALA A 35 17.27 7.99 5.99
N ALA A 36 17.94 8.83 5.21
CA ALA A 36 18.92 9.80 5.71
C ALA A 36 18.27 10.82 6.66
N TYR A 37 17.06 11.27 6.34
CA TYR A 37 16.26 12.15 7.21
C TYR A 37 15.98 11.50 8.57
N LEU A 38 15.45 10.26 8.58
CA LEU A 38 15.12 9.55 9.82
C LEU A 38 16.36 9.37 10.71
N ILE A 39 17.47 8.94 10.13
CA ILE A 39 18.73 8.73 10.86
C ILE A 39 19.19 10.03 11.51
N ARG A 40 19.22 11.12 10.76
CA ARG A 40 19.70 12.42 11.24
C ARG A 40 18.72 13.07 12.22
N GLU A 41 17.45 13.14 11.85
CA GLU A 41 16.43 13.89 12.62
C GLU A 41 16.15 13.28 13.97
N TYR A 42 16.26 11.95 14.08
CA TYR A 42 15.99 11.22 15.33
C TYR A 42 17.25 10.69 16.00
N ASP A 43 18.43 11.09 15.51
CA ASP A 43 19.73 10.65 16.07
C ASP A 43 19.76 9.12 16.25
N LEU A 44 19.49 8.39 15.17
CA LEU A 44 19.47 6.93 15.21
C LEU A 44 20.90 6.39 15.15
N PRO A 45 21.26 5.43 16.02
CA PRO A 45 22.56 4.75 15.97
C PRO A 45 22.56 3.72 14.83
N LEU A 46 22.35 4.18 13.61
CA LEU A 46 22.15 3.37 12.42
C LEU A 46 22.88 4.02 11.24
N LYS A 47 23.70 3.24 10.52
CA LYS A 47 24.30 3.69 9.28
C LYS A 47 23.30 3.59 8.14
N LEU A 48 23.43 4.47 7.14
CA LEU A 48 22.54 4.49 5.98
C LEU A 48 22.61 3.15 5.20
N GLU A 49 23.79 2.55 5.09
CA GLU A 49 24.00 1.25 4.44
C GLU A 49 23.23 0.10 5.11
N ASP A 50 22.97 0.18 6.41
CA ASP A 50 22.27 -0.83 7.20
C ASP A 50 20.75 -0.59 7.26
N TYR A 51 20.30 0.60 6.89
CA TYR A 51 18.92 1.06 7.05
C TYR A 51 17.90 0.11 6.41
N MET A 52 18.15 -0.29 5.17
CA MET A 52 17.23 -1.17 4.43
C MET A 52 17.08 -2.54 5.10
N GLY A 53 18.18 -3.10 5.57
CA GLY A 53 18.17 -4.38 6.30
C GLY A 53 17.37 -4.30 7.60
N VAL A 54 17.55 -3.21 8.36
CA VAL A 54 16.79 -2.99 9.60
C VAL A 54 15.31 -2.72 9.32
N MET A 55 14.99 -1.94 8.29
CA MET A 55 13.60 -1.68 7.89
C MET A 55 12.88 -2.96 7.47
N ARG A 56 13.56 -3.85 6.72
CA ARG A 56 13.00 -5.17 6.37
C ARG A 56 12.65 -5.99 7.62
N GLN A 57 13.51 -5.99 8.63
CA GLN A 57 13.23 -6.67 9.91
C GLN A 57 12.03 -6.05 10.63
N VAL A 58 11.93 -4.72 10.67
CA VAL A 58 10.80 -4.01 11.28
C VAL A 58 9.48 -4.40 10.60
N ILE A 59 9.45 -4.39 9.27
CA ILE A 59 8.25 -4.76 8.49
C ILE A 59 7.91 -6.23 8.73
N ALA A 60 8.88 -7.14 8.74
CA ALA A 60 8.64 -8.55 9.02
C ALA A 60 7.97 -8.74 10.39
N GLN A 61 8.46 -8.07 11.44
CA GLN A 61 7.86 -8.12 12.78
C GLN A 61 6.43 -7.57 12.81
N LEU A 62 6.17 -6.44 12.13
CA LEU A 62 4.81 -5.91 12.02
C LEU A 62 3.86 -6.91 11.35
N TYR A 63 4.35 -7.63 10.34
CA TYR A 63 3.55 -8.57 9.57
C TYR A 63 3.28 -9.90 10.29
N GLU A 64 3.99 -10.21 11.38
CA GLU A 64 3.71 -11.40 12.21
C GLU A 64 2.32 -11.36 12.84
N THR A 65 1.84 -10.18 13.21
CA THR A 65 0.60 -9.98 13.96
C THR A 65 -0.52 -9.31 13.17
N VAL A 66 -0.25 -8.84 11.95
CA VAL A 66 -1.29 -8.18 11.14
C VAL A 66 -2.39 -9.18 10.77
N GLU A 67 -3.65 -8.72 10.85
CA GLU A 67 -4.82 -9.49 10.49
C GLU A 67 -5.54 -8.87 9.28
N LEU A 68 -6.36 -9.67 8.60
CA LEU A 68 -7.22 -9.16 7.52
C LEU A 68 -8.28 -8.23 8.08
N LYS A 69 -8.52 -7.14 7.38
CA LYS A 69 -9.69 -6.31 7.66
C LYS A 69 -10.97 -7.12 7.42
N PRO A 70 -12.05 -6.86 8.18
CA PRO A 70 -13.33 -7.56 8.01
C PRO A 70 -13.82 -7.53 6.55
N GLY A 71 -14.32 -8.67 6.06
CA GLY A 71 -14.89 -8.81 4.71
C GLY A 71 -13.87 -9.05 3.60
N VAL A 72 -12.56 -8.92 3.86
CA VAL A 72 -11.53 -9.11 2.81
C VAL A 72 -11.52 -10.53 2.27
N ARG A 73 -11.60 -11.53 3.12
CA ARG A 73 -11.55 -12.95 2.71
C ARG A 73 -12.71 -13.30 1.79
N GLU A 74 -13.90 -12.91 2.19
CA GLU A 74 -15.15 -13.15 1.44
C GLU A 74 -15.12 -12.40 0.10
N LEU A 75 -14.65 -11.17 0.11
CA LEU A 75 -14.48 -10.35 -1.11
C LEU A 75 -13.54 -11.03 -2.11
N LEU A 76 -12.34 -11.44 -1.68
CA LEU A 76 -11.35 -12.08 -2.55
C LEU A 76 -11.88 -13.41 -3.11
N ALA A 77 -12.54 -14.21 -2.29
CA ALA A 77 -13.15 -15.47 -2.72
C ALA A 77 -14.23 -15.24 -3.80
N ARG A 78 -15.07 -14.22 -3.62
CA ARG A 78 -16.11 -13.86 -4.60
C ARG A 78 -15.49 -13.33 -5.89
N LEU A 79 -14.53 -12.40 -5.84
CA LEU A 79 -13.85 -11.90 -7.02
C LEU A 79 -13.21 -13.04 -7.83
N LYS A 80 -12.53 -13.96 -7.15
CA LYS A 80 -11.95 -15.15 -7.80
C LYS A 80 -13.00 -16.02 -8.47
N ALA A 81 -14.13 -16.26 -7.80
CA ALA A 81 -15.24 -17.05 -8.36
C ALA A 81 -15.90 -16.39 -9.59
N GLU A 82 -15.92 -15.07 -9.63
CA GLU A 82 -16.40 -14.28 -10.78
C GLU A 82 -15.35 -14.13 -11.89
N GLY A 83 -14.16 -14.72 -11.74
CA GLY A 83 -13.08 -14.71 -12.74
C GLY A 83 -12.24 -13.45 -12.76
N ALA A 84 -12.31 -12.61 -11.73
CA ALA A 84 -11.45 -11.44 -11.62
C ALA A 84 -9.98 -11.84 -11.49
N ARG A 85 -9.12 -11.21 -12.27
CA ARG A 85 -7.68 -11.35 -12.18
C ARG A 85 -7.13 -10.33 -11.18
N MET A 86 -6.33 -10.78 -10.24
CA MET A 86 -5.90 -9.95 -9.12
C MET A 86 -4.39 -10.00 -8.94
N CYS A 87 -3.80 -8.87 -8.55
CA CYS A 87 -2.40 -8.77 -8.19
C CYS A 87 -2.22 -7.79 -7.02
N ILE A 88 -1.03 -7.79 -6.44
CA ILE A 88 -0.62 -6.81 -5.43
C ILE A 88 0.37 -5.83 -6.06
N CYS A 89 0.09 -4.54 -5.94
CA CYS A 89 1.02 -3.46 -6.24
C CYS A 89 1.28 -2.68 -4.94
N SER A 90 2.48 -2.80 -4.38
CA SER A 90 2.80 -2.30 -3.04
C SER A 90 4.16 -1.63 -2.99
N ASN A 91 4.31 -0.66 -2.07
CA ASN A 91 5.61 -0.10 -1.71
C ASN A 91 6.45 -1.06 -0.85
N THR A 92 5.85 -2.14 -0.35
CA THR A 92 6.54 -3.19 0.40
C THR A 92 7.16 -4.22 -0.56
N TRP A 93 8.28 -4.82 -0.17
CA TRP A 93 8.94 -5.86 -0.96
C TRP A 93 8.03 -7.06 -1.22
N SER A 94 8.08 -7.58 -2.42
CA SER A 94 7.20 -8.65 -2.90
C SER A 94 7.30 -9.93 -2.06
N ASP A 95 8.50 -10.30 -1.62
CA ASP A 95 8.72 -11.46 -0.77
C ASP A 95 8.05 -11.31 0.61
N GLN A 96 8.10 -10.12 1.19
CA GLN A 96 7.42 -9.84 2.46
C GLN A 96 5.90 -9.78 2.30
N CYS A 97 5.40 -9.19 1.21
CA CYS A 97 3.97 -9.24 0.88
C CYS A 97 3.50 -10.69 0.76
N ARG A 98 4.22 -11.52 0.01
CA ARG A 98 3.88 -12.94 -0.18
C ARG A 98 3.88 -13.69 1.16
N THR A 99 4.90 -13.48 1.98
CA THR A 99 5.01 -14.14 3.29
C THR A 99 3.79 -13.86 4.16
N VAL A 100 3.37 -12.60 4.28
CA VAL A 100 2.20 -12.25 5.11
C VAL A 100 0.89 -12.77 4.50
N LEU A 101 0.72 -12.68 3.17
CA LEU A 101 -0.51 -13.14 2.53
C LEU A 101 -0.63 -14.68 2.54
N THR A 102 0.49 -15.40 2.49
CA THR A 102 0.54 -16.86 2.70
C THR A 102 0.13 -17.20 4.14
N ARG A 103 0.69 -16.50 5.15
CA ARG A 103 0.28 -16.69 6.56
C ARG A 103 -1.21 -16.43 6.75
N LEU A 104 -1.76 -15.43 6.08
CA LEU A 104 -3.18 -15.10 6.13
C LEU A 104 -4.06 -16.03 5.27
N GLY A 105 -3.46 -16.93 4.47
CA GLY A 105 -4.18 -17.91 3.65
C GLY A 105 -4.93 -17.30 2.48
N ILE A 106 -4.38 -16.23 1.87
CA ILE A 106 -4.99 -15.55 0.72
C ILE A 106 -4.02 -15.28 -0.44
N ASP A 107 -2.77 -15.78 -0.38
CA ASP A 107 -1.76 -15.59 -1.42
C ASP A 107 -2.22 -16.12 -2.80
N ASP A 108 -2.95 -17.24 -2.80
CA ASP A 108 -3.44 -17.91 -4.00
C ASP A 108 -4.53 -17.15 -4.79
N HIS A 109 -5.01 -16.03 -4.25
CA HIS A 109 -5.89 -15.11 -4.98
C HIS A 109 -5.13 -14.18 -5.93
N PHE A 110 -3.80 -14.02 -5.76
CA PHE A 110 -3.00 -13.05 -6.50
C PHE A 110 -2.04 -13.74 -7.45
N GLU A 111 -2.04 -13.31 -8.71
CA GLU A 111 -1.21 -13.91 -9.76
C GLU A 111 0.25 -13.51 -9.64
N PHE A 112 0.51 -12.28 -9.21
CA PHE A 112 1.86 -11.73 -9.04
C PHE A 112 1.88 -10.52 -8.11
N TYR A 113 3.09 -10.08 -7.80
CA TYR A 113 3.39 -8.93 -6.96
C TYR A 113 4.21 -7.92 -7.75
N VAL A 114 3.92 -6.63 -7.57
CA VAL A 114 4.66 -5.50 -8.14
C VAL A 114 5.18 -4.63 -6.99
N GLU A 115 6.49 -4.37 -7.00
CA GLU A 115 7.13 -3.44 -6.07
C GLU A 115 7.05 -2.03 -6.64
N ALA A 116 6.24 -1.18 -6.01
CA ALA A 116 6.01 0.18 -6.45
C ALA A 116 6.96 1.17 -5.78
N GLN A 117 8.27 1.00 -6.01
CA GLN A 117 9.33 1.80 -5.38
C GLN A 117 10.17 2.55 -6.42
N GLY A 118 10.82 3.64 -6.00
CA GLY A 118 11.70 4.42 -6.86
C GLY A 118 10.98 4.95 -8.11
N GLU A 119 11.54 4.69 -9.27
CA GLU A 119 10.97 5.09 -10.56
C GLU A 119 9.62 4.43 -10.86
N LYS A 120 9.35 3.26 -10.27
CA LYS A 120 8.07 2.55 -10.35
C LYS A 120 7.08 2.94 -9.24
N SER A 121 7.33 4.06 -8.57
CA SER A 121 6.43 4.56 -7.52
C SER A 121 5.02 4.81 -8.06
N LYS A 122 4.01 4.55 -7.24
CA LYS A 122 2.59 4.86 -7.54
C LYS A 122 2.30 6.38 -7.68
N ARG A 123 3.32 7.23 -7.62
CA ARG A 123 3.26 8.63 -8.04
C ARG A 123 3.19 8.79 -9.56
N HIS A 124 3.60 7.77 -10.29
CA HIS A 124 3.67 7.72 -11.74
C HIS A 124 2.68 6.69 -12.29
N PRO A 125 1.93 7.00 -13.36
CA PRO A 125 0.90 6.12 -13.89
C PRO A 125 1.45 4.86 -14.54
N GLU A 126 2.72 4.85 -14.93
CA GLU A 126 3.39 3.77 -15.65
C GLU A 126 3.28 2.43 -14.89
N VAL A 127 3.43 2.45 -13.55
CA VAL A 127 3.32 1.23 -12.74
C VAL A 127 1.93 0.60 -12.84
N PHE A 128 0.88 1.41 -12.93
CA PHE A 128 -0.50 0.91 -13.07
C PHE A 128 -0.73 0.34 -14.47
N PHE A 129 -0.23 0.99 -15.53
CA PHE A 129 -0.32 0.48 -16.90
C PHE A 129 0.48 -0.80 -17.10
N GLU A 130 1.72 -0.88 -16.58
CA GLU A 130 2.52 -2.12 -16.60
C GLU A 130 1.81 -3.26 -15.87
N THR A 131 1.20 -2.96 -14.72
CA THR A 131 0.45 -3.93 -13.92
C THR A 131 -0.78 -4.42 -14.67
N LEU A 132 -1.55 -3.51 -15.29
CA LEU A 132 -2.71 -3.84 -16.12
C LEU A 132 -2.32 -4.74 -17.30
N ALA A 133 -1.25 -4.41 -18.02
CA ALA A 133 -0.75 -5.21 -19.13
C ALA A 133 -0.36 -6.63 -18.68
N ARG A 134 0.26 -6.79 -17.51
CA ARG A 134 0.58 -8.12 -16.94
C ARG A 134 -0.66 -8.92 -16.57
N LEU A 135 -1.75 -8.24 -16.16
CA LEU A 135 -3.06 -8.87 -15.96
C LEU A 135 -3.77 -9.20 -17.29
N GLY A 136 -3.16 -8.88 -18.44
CA GLY A 136 -3.73 -9.13 -19.77
C GLY A 136 -4.78 -8.11 -20.17
N GLY A 137 -4.90 -6.99 -19.46
CA GLY A 137 -5.80 -5.89 -19.78
C GLY A 137 -5.11 -4.79 -20.58
N SER A 138 -5.92 -3.95 -21.23
CA SER A 138 -5.46 -2.78 -21.99
C SER A 138 -6.30 -1.53 -21.72
N ASP A 139 -7.49 -1.69 -21.18
CA ASP A 139 -8.40 -0.59 -20.84
C ASP A 139 -8.38 -0.34 -19.32
N PRO A 140 -7.85 0.83 -18.87
CA PRO A 140 -7.84 1.19 -17.46
C PRO A 140 -9.24 1.19 -16.82
N GLY A 141 -10.29 1.56 -17.59
CA GLY A 141 -11.67 1.59 -17.11
C GLY A 141 -12.21 0.20 -16.73
N CYS A 142 -11.58 -0.87 -17.18
CA CYS A 142 -11.91 -2.25 -16.81
C CYS A 142 -11.07 -2.78 -15.63
N CYS A 143 -10.30 -1.93 -14.97
CA CYS A 143 -9.43 -2.31 -13.86
C CYS A 143 -9.70 -1.44 -12.64
N ALA A 144 -10.01 -2.08 -11.52
CA ALA A 144 -10.18 -1.39 -10.24
C ALA A 144 -8.87 -1.36 -9.44
N VAL A 145 -8.49 -0.18 -8.97
CA VAL A 145 -7.36 0.05 -8.07
C VAL A 145 -7.89 0.32 -6.66
N CYS A 146 -7.60 -0.58 -5.74
CA CYS A 146 -7.98 -0.46 -4.33
C CYS A 146 -6.85 0.23 -3.55
N GLU A 147 -7.12 1.41 -2.99
CA GLU A 147 -6.10 2.25 -2.34
C GLU A 147 -6.59 2.93 -1.07
N ASP A 148 -5.66 3.06 -0.12
CA ASP A 148 -5.83 3.86 1.10
C ASP A 148 -4.98 5.14 1.07
N SER A 149 -4.07 5.26 0.10
CA SER A 149 -3.16 6.40 -0.04
C SER A 149 -3.64 7.37 -1.12
N LEU A 150 -3.86 8.64 -0.73
CA LEU A 150 -4.37 9.69 -1.62
C LEU A 150 -3.53 9.89 -2.88
N TYR A 151 -2.19 9.91 -2.78
CA TYR A 151 -1.33 10.14 -3.93
C TYR A 151 -1.47 9.04 -4.99
N ALA A 152 -1.56 7.77 -4.55
CA ALA A 152 -1.71 6.63 -5.44
C ALA A 152 -3.11 6.60 -6.08
N ALA A 153 -4.15 6.87 -5.29
CA ALA A 153 -5.53 7.00 -5.77
C ALA A 153 -5.67 8.11 -6.82
N ARG A 154 -5.07 9.28 -6.59
CA ARG A 154 -5.04 10.39 -7.55
C ARG A 154 -4.36 10.01 -8.86
N THR A 155 -3.24 9.30 -8.78
CA THR A 155 -2.50 8.86 -9.97
C THR A 155 -3.33 7.87 -10.78
N ALA A 156 -3.92 6.86 -10.13
CA ALA A 156 -4.79 5.89 -10.78
C ALA A 156 -6.02 6.54 -11.41
N HIS A 157 -6.71 7.40 -10.67
CA HIS A 157 -7.89 8.14 -11.17
C HIS A 157 -7.57 8.97 -12.41
N LYS A 158 -6.48 9.77 -12.37
CA LYS A 158 -6.02 10.56 -13.53
C LYS A 158 -5.64 9.71 -14.73
N ALA A 159 -5.18 8.48 -14.50
CA ALA A 159 -4.84 7.54 -15.55
C ALA A 159 -6.04 6.76 -16.10
N GLY A 160 -7.25 7.02 -15.59
CA GLY A 160 -8.50 6.43 -16.08
C GLY A 160 -8.89 5.10 -15.44
N PHE A 161 -8.21 4.68 -14.38
CA PHE A 161 -8.58 3.48 -13.61
C PHE A 161 -9.79 3.77 -12.71
N SER A 162 -10.63 2.75 -12.50
CA SER A 162 -11.62 2.78 -11.43
C SER A 162 -10.92 2.74 -10.08
N VAL A 163 -11.29 3.63 -9.16
CA VAL A 163 -10.66 3.73 -7.84
C VAL A 163 -11.64 3.35 -6.75
N ILE A 164 -11.25 2.37 -5.93
CA ILE A 164 -11.94 1.99 -4.70
C ILE A 164 -11.09 2.48 -3.53
N GLY A 165 -11.45 3.62 -2.97
CA GLY A 165 -10.81 4.15 -1.77
C GLY A 165 -11.25 3.38 -0.53
N ILE A 166 -10.33 3.09 0.38
CA ILE A 166 -10.65 2.43 1.66
C ILE A 166 -10.14 3.26 2.83
N ALA A 167 -10.98 3.44 3.84
CA ALA A 167 -10.60 4.13 5.07
C ALA A 167 -9.46 3.40 5.78
N ASP A 168 -8.44 4.16 6.15
CA ASP A 168 -7.33 3.68 6.98
C ASP A 168 -6.97 4.74 8.03
N ALA A 169 -6.60 4.29 9.22
CA ALA A 169 -6.25 5.19 10.32
C ALA A 169 -5.03 6.06 9.99
N ALA A 170 -4.07 5.53 9.21
CA ALA A 170 -2.86 6.23 8.82
C ALA A 170 -3.11 7.37 7.81
N SER A 171 -4.21 7.30 7.04
CA SER A 171 -4.58 8.28 6.01
C SER A 171 -5.85 9.07 6.34
N ARG A 172 -6.27 9.09 7.61
CA ARG A 172 -7.50 9.76 8.05
C ARG A 172 -7.57 11.24 7.66
N ALA A 173 -6.47 11.96 7.71
CA ALA A 173 -6.41 13.37 7.33
C ALA A 173 -6.73 13.59 5.84
N ASP A 174 -6.39 12.64 5.00
CA ASP A 174 -6.60 12.68 3.55
C ASP A 174 -7.97 12.15 3.12
N GLU A 175 -8.78 11.61 4.03
CA GLU A 175 -10.04 10.94 3.70
C GLU A 175 -10.99 11.79 2.83
N PRO A 176 -11.24 13.09 3.11
CA PRO A 176 -12.10 13.90 2.25
C PRO A 176 -11.62 13.98 0.80
N ALA A 177 -10.30 14.13 0.63
CA ALA A 177 -9.68 14.19 -0.69
C ALA A 177 -9.65 12.82 -1.37
N LEU A 178 -9.41 11.73 -0.63
CA LEU A 178 -9.47 10.37 -1.15
C LEU A 178 -10.88 10.01 -1.63
N ARG A 179 -11.91 10.40 -0.88
CA ARG A 179 -13.32 10.26 -1.30
C ARG A 179 -13.60 10.94 -2.63
N SER A 180 -13.03 12.13 -2.86
CA SER A 180 -13.30 12.94 -4.07
C SER A 180 -12.70 12.35 -5.36
N VAL A 181 -11.72 11.44 -5.25
CA VAL A 181 -11.06 10.80 -6.39
C VAL A 181 -11.38 9.30 -6.50
N SER A 182 -12.28 8.80 -5.65
CA SER A 182 -12.72 7.41 -5.65
C SER A 182 -14.09 7.27 -6.28
N ASP A 183 -14.28 6.26 -7.13
CA ASP A 183 -15.59 5.87 -7.66
C ASP A 183 -16.46 5.26 -6.57
N GLN A 184 -15.81 4.56 -5.62
CA GLN A 184 -16.41 4.14 -4.36
C GLN A 184 -15.41 4.45 -3.24
N PHE A 185 -15.95 4.85 -2.07
CA PHE A 185 -15.14 4.95 -0.85
C PHE A 185 -15.76 4.09 0.25
N LEU A 186 -14.96 3.19 0.80
CA LEU A 186 -15.42 2.19 1.76
C LEU A 186 -14.85 2.46 3.15
N THR A 187 -15.67 2.30 4.16
CA THR A 187 -15.25 2.21 5.57
C THR A 187 -15.04 0.75 5.98
N SER A 188 -15.70 -0.16 5.30
CA SER A 188 -15.52 -1.61 5.41
C SER A 188 -15.56 -2.25 4.03
N TRP A 189 -14.78 -3.31 3.80
CA TRP A 189 -14.85 -4.10 2.58
C TRP A 189 -16.20 -4.81 2.39
N GLN A 190 -16.99 -4.92 3.45
CA GLN A 190 -18.36 -5.47 3.40
C GLN A 190 -19.35 -4.52 2.70
N ASP A 191 -19.00 -3.22 2.58
CA ASP A 191 -19.85 -2.19 2.00
C ASP A 191 -19.64 -2.02 0.48
N LEU A 192 -18.86 -2.89 -0.17
CA LEU A 192 -18.58 -2.80 -1.60
C LEU A 192 -19.86 -2.88 -2.43
N ASP A 193 -20.08 -1.86 -3.24
CA ASP A 193 -21.16 -1.85 -4.24
C ASP A 193 -20.69 -2.62 -5.50
N TRP A 194 -21.20 -3.82 -5.64
CA TRP A 194 -20.87 -4.71 -6.76
C TRP A 194 -21.36 -4.22 -8.12
N GLY A 195 -22.33 -3.32 -8.15
CA GLY A 195 -22.80 -2.71 -9.38
C GLY A 195 -21.84 -1.68 -9.99
N LYS A 196 -20.76 -1.36 -9.25
CA LYS A 196 -19.75 -0.37 -9.64
C LYS A 196 -18.34 -0.97 -9.77
N VAL A 197 -18.24 -2.28 -9.80
CA VAL A 197 -16.96 -3.02 -9.96
C VAL A 197 -16.86 -3.62 -11.34
#